data_648cc19e3b34b9be0e62fd4d56f3bf95
#
_entry.id   648cc19e3b34b9be0e62fd4d56f3bf95
#
_cell.length_a   1.000
_cell.length_b   1.000
_cell.length_c   1.000
_cell.angle_alpha   90.00
_cell.angle_beta   90.00
_cell.angle_gamma   90.00
#
_symmetry.space_group_name_H-M   'P 1'
#
loop_
_entity.id
_entity.type
_entity.pdbx_description
1 polymer ?
#
loop_
_entity_poly.entity_id
_entity_poly.type
_entity_poly.pdbx_seq_one_letter_code
_entity_poly.pdbx_strand_id
1 'polypeptide(L)'
;MQRNFTAITGARAGKSAENEALLSQQRAILRARLAHSKDGSITCSVENCVLILENDPVLMGVIRKDLFTGCMVIVGDMPWHRAGSCFTDDDFAFIELLFENHYSITSEKKILTALRIVANSNSYHPVREYLNHLDWDRTPRVRFALHHFLGAEICDLNEELLRLFMLGAVTRIFQPGCKFDMMLCLTGGQGAGKSSFFRFLAGNDEWFSDDLRKLDDENVYRRIMGHWIIEMSEMMATDNAKNVEEIKSFLSRQKDTYKVPYGKFPADRPRQCVFAGTSNKLDFLPHDRSGNRRFLPIRIDPGKAEVHILADQQASRAYFNQMWAEIMVIVPANTRYNSLRKHPSN
;
A
#
# COMPACT_ATOMS: atom_id res chain seq x y z
N MET A 1 -34.15 29.32 0.07
CA MET A 1 -33.64 29.08 1.44
C MET A 1 -32.16 28.86 1.38
N GLN A 2 -31.38 29.94 1.41
CA GLN A 2 -29.91 29.88 1.48
C GLN A 2 -29.53 29.52 2.92
N ARG A 3 -29.05 28.31 3.15
CA ARG A 3 -28.41 27.93 4.42
C ARG A 3 -26.93 28.26 4.30
N ASN A 4 -26.51 29.28 5.04
CA ASN A 4 -25.12 29.64 5.24
C ASN A 4 -24.35 28.48 5.89
N PHE A 5 -23.36 27.94 5.20
CA PHE A 5 -22.35 27.00 5.71
C PHE A 5 -21.26 27.71 6.58
N THR A 6 -21.65 28.71 7.36
CA THR A 6 -20.72 29.55 8.14
C THR A 6 -20.67 29.23 9.62
N ALA A 7 -20.99 28.01 10.05
CA ALA A 7 -21.08 27.72 11.48
C ALA A 7 -20.35 26.44 11.92
N ILE A 8 -19.10 26.22 11.49
CA ILE A 8 -18.17 25.33 12.23
C ILE A 8 -16.73 25.87 12.02
N THR A 9 -16.36 27.00 12.61
CA THR A 9 -14.98 27.33 12.99
C THR A 9 -14.98 28.60 13.82
N GLY A 10 -14.99 28.45 15.13
CA GLY A 10 -14.57 29.50 16.03
C GLY A 10 -13.07 29.76 15.87
N ALA A 11 -12.68 31.03 15.75
CA ALA A 11 -11.34 31.59 15.77
C ALA A 11 -10.45 31.39 14.52
N ARG A 12 -10.74 32.16 13.42
CA ARG A 12 -9.76 32.59 12.41
C ARG A 12 -10.38 33.53 11.34
N ALA A 13 -11.23 34.47 11.71
CA ALA A 13 -12.01 35.29 10.78
C ALA A 13 -11.17 36.22 9.84
N GLY A 14 -9.98 36.64 10.20
CA GLY A 14 -9.15 37.54 9.38
C GLY A 14 -8.36 36.80 8.28
N LYS A 15 -7.76 35.67 8.59
CA LYS A 15 -7.02 34.83 7.60
C LYS A 15 -7.94 34.10 6.63
N SER A 16 -9.21 33.91 6.96
CA SER A 16 -10.22 33.27 6.11
C SER A 16 -10.59 34.13 4.90
N ALA A 17 -10.84 35.43 5.10
CA ALA A 17 -11.26 36.32 4.02
C ALA A 17 -10.16 36.58 2.98
N GLU A 18 -8.89 36.72 3.42
CA GLU A 18 -7.75 36.89 2.52
C GLU A 18 -7.50 35.60 1.70
N ASN A 19 -7.60 34.43 2.31
CA ASN A 19 -7.49 33.17 1.61
C ASN A 19 -8.62 32.96 0.59
N GLU A 20 -9.85 33.28 0.92
CA GLU A 20 -10.99 33.19 -0.01
C GLU A 20 -10.83 34.14 -1.21
N ALA A 21 -10.33 35.35 -0.98
CA ALA A 21 -10.04 36.32 -2.06
C ALA A 21 -8.93 35.77 -2.98
N LEU A 22 -7.87 35.21 -2.43
CA LEU A 22 -6.77 34.60 -3.19
C LEU A 22 -7.25 33.39 -4.03
N LEU A 23 -8.04 32.47 -3.45
CA LEU A 23 -8.65 31.35 -4.16
C LEU A 23 -9.54 31.81 -5.31
N SER A 24 -10.35 32.86 -5.08
CA SER A 24 -11.22 33.45 -6.10
C SER A 24 -10.41 34.04 -7.26
N GLN A 25 -9.32 34.75 -6.97
CA GLN A 25 -8.42 35.31 -7.99
C GLN A 25 -7.74 34.21 -8.82
N GLN A 26 -7.21 33.18 -8.18
CA GLN A 26 -6.58 32.03 -8.86
C GLN A 26 -7.58 31.31 -9.78
N ARG A 27 -8.81 31.10 -9.31
CA ARG A 27 -9.89 30.52 -10.12
C ARG A 27 -10.32 31.42 -11.29
N ALA A 28 -10.31 32.73 -11.12
CA ALA A 28 -10.58 33.66 -12.23
C ALA A 28 -9.53 33.55 -13.34
N ILE A 29 -8.26 33.45 -12.98
CA ILE A 29 -7.15 33.22 -13.94
C ILE A 29 -7.34 31.86 -14.64
N LEU A 30 -7.67 30.84 -13.89
CA LEU A 30 -7.90 29.49 -14.46
C LEU A 30 -9.07 29.48 -15.44
N ARG A 31 -10.21 30.13 -15.10
CA ARG A 31 -11.37 30.22 -15.99
C ARG A 31 -11.02 30.85 -17.33
N ALA A 32 -10.17 31.90 -17.36
CA ALA A 32 -9.72 32.54 -18.59
C ALA A 32 -8.88 31.62 -19.50
N ARG A 33 -8.29 30.56 -18.95
CA ARG A 33 -7.50 29.56 -19.71
C ARG A 33 -8.34 28.40 -20.24
N LEU A 34 -9.56 28.23 -19.75
CA LEU A 34 -10.45 27.14 -20.20
C LEU A 34 -11.02 27.43 -21.58
N ALA A 35 -11.35 26.41 -22.33
CA ALA A 35 -12.06 26.55 -23.60
C ALA A 35 -13.50 27.01 -23.36
N HIS A 36 -13.94 27.99 -24.13
CA HIS A 36 -15.29 28.55 -24.07
C HIS A 36 -16.09 28.22 -25.33
N SER A 37 -17.38 28.08 -25.19
CA SER A 37 -18.32 27.96 -26.29
C SER A 37 -18.61 29.31 -26.93
N LYS A 38 -19.36 29.34 -28.05
CA LYS A 38 -19.66 30.57 -28.81
C LYS A 38 -20.47 31.58 -28.01
N ASP A 39 -21.20 31.16 -26.99
CA ASP A 39 -21.99 31.99 -26.08
C ASP A 39 -21.19 32.51 -24.87
N GLY A 40 -19.88 32.20 -24.80
CA GLY A 40 -18.99 32.64 -23.72
C GLY A 40 -19.03 31.75 -22.47
N SER A 41 -19.84 30.68 -22.44
CA SER A 41 -19.86 29.74 -21.33
C SER A 41 -18.64 28.80 -21.39
N ILE A 42 -18.18 28.30 -20.23
CA ILE A 42 -17.09 27.31 -20.17
C ILE A 42 -17.58 26.02 -20.83
N THR A 43 -16.83 25.55 -21.82
CA THR A 43 -17.15 24.30 -22.51
C THR A 43 -17.05 23.12 -21.55
N CYS A 44 -18.14 22.37 -21.38
CA CYS A 44 -18.13 21.12 -20.63
C CYS A 44 -17.40 20.05 -21.45
N SER A 45 -16.07 19.95 -21.32
CA SER A 45 -15.20 18.97 -21.99
C SER A 45 -14.33 18.22 -20.97
N VAL A 46 -13.84 17.02 -21.35
CA VAL A 46 -12.88 16.28 -20.51
C VAL A 46 -11.59 17.06 -20.33
N GLU A 47 -11.15 17.77 -21.37
CA GLU A 47 -9.94 18.61 -21.36
C GLU A 47 -10.04 19.73 -20.33
N ASN A 48 -11.15 20.51 -20.33
CA ASN A 48 -11.38 21.52 -19.31
C ASN A 48 -11.44 20.91 -17.90
N CYS A 49 -12.07 19.75 -17.74
CA CYS A 49 -12.09 19.07 -16.44
C CYS A 49 -10.68 18.66 -15.98
N VAL A 50 -9.80 18.18 -16.88
CA VAL A 50 -8.39 17.87 -16.56
C VAL A 50 -7.66 19.15 -16.15
N LEU A 51 -7.78 20.23 -16.93
CA LEU A 51 -7.15 21.52 -16.61
C LEU A 51 -7.59 22.05 -15.23
N ILE A 52 -8.86 21.89 -14.88
CA ILE A 52 -9.39 22.28 -13.57
C ILE A 52 -8.74 21.43 -12.47
N LEU A 53 -8.73 20.10 -12.60
CA LEU A 53 -8.15 19.20 -11.60
C LEU A 53 -6.64 19.43 -11.39
N GLU A 54 -5.94 19.85 -12.42
CA GLU A 54 -4.48 20.10 -12.37
C GLU A 54 -4.11 21.49 -11.86
N ASN A 55 -5.04 22.47 -11.92
CA ASN A 55 -4.71 23.87 -11.63
C ASN A 55 -5.63 24.56 -10.62
N ASP A 56 -6.79 23.97 -10.23
CA ASP A 56 -7.61 24.52 -9.14
C ASP A 56 -6.82 24.47 -7.83
N PRO A 57 -6.76 25.55 -7.06
CA PRO A 57 -5.91 25.63 -5.87
C PRO A 57 -6.27 24.62 -4.75
N VAL A 58 -7.47 24.04 -4.78
CA VAL A 58 -7.90 23.00 -3.84
C VAL A 58 -7.59 21.60 -4.36
N LEU A 59 -7.61 21.40 -5.70
CA LEU A 59 -7.50 20.08 -6.34
C LEU A 59 -6.12 19.78 -6.90
N MET A 60 -5.27 20.80 -7.09
CA MET A 60 -3.96 20.65 -7.69
C MET A 60 -3.05 19.72 -6.90
N GLY A 61 -2.62 18.63 -7.55
CA GLY A 61 -1.66 17.67 -7.00
C GLY A 61 -2.22 16.71 -5.95
N VAL A 62 -3.50 16.85 -5.53
CA VAL A 62 -4.07 16.01 -4.47
C VAL A 62 -4.67 14.70 -5.00
N ILE A 63 -5.10 14.67 -6.25
CA ILE A 63 -5.66 13.45 -6.88
C ILE A 63 -4.52 12.60 -7.42
N ARG A 64 -4.33 11.42 -6.83
CA ARG A 64 -3.25 10.50 -7.20
C ARG A 64 -3.77 9.08 -7.36
N LYS A 65 -3.00 8.24 -8.00
CA LYS A 65 -3.25 6.80 -8.05
C LYS A 65 -2.19 6.06 -7.27
N ASP A 66 -2.61 5.32 -6.29
CA ASP A 66 -1.76 4.36 -5.61
C ASP A 66 -1.60 3.10 -6.47
N LEU A 67 -0.38 2.84 -6.93
CA LEU A 67 -0.06 1.68 -7.76
C LEU A 67 -0.03 0.36 -6.97
N PHE A 68 0.07 0.44 -5.66
CA PHE A 68 0.11 -0.73 -4.79
C PHE A 68 -1.30 -1.27 -4.53
N THR A 69 -2.23 -0.41 -4.15
CA THR A 69 -3.64 -0.76 -3.97
C THR A 69 -4.41 -0.75 -5.29
N GLY A 70 -3.92 -0.03 -6.30
CA GLY A 70 -4.63 0.22 -7.57
C GLY A 70 -5.78 1.22 -7.44
N CYS A 71 -5.96 1.83 -6.28
CA CYS A 71 -7.03 2.78 -6.00
C CYS A 71 -6.65 4.21 -6.36
N MET A 72 -7.65 5.02 -6.66
CA MET A 72 -7.50 6.48 -6.65
C MET A 72 -7.51 6.94 -5.19
N VAL A 73 -6.65 7.89 -4.87
CA VAL A 73 -6.49 8.45 -3.53
C VAL A 73 -6.47 9.97 -3.58
N ILE A 74 -6.84 10.58 -2.47
CA ILE A 74 -6.63 12.00 -2.23
C ILE A 74 -5.53 12.14 -1.19
N VAL A 75 -4.48 12.88 -1.51
CA VAL A 75 -3.37 13.20 -0.62
C VAL A 75 -3.49 14.64 -0.12
N GLY A 76 -3.19 14.86 1.18
CA GLY A 76 -3.31 16.18 1.79
C GLY A 76 -4.69 16.49 2.38
N ASP A 77 -4.79 17.69 2.94
CA ASP A 77 -6.00 18.17 3.62
C ASP A 77 -7.01 18.71 2.62
N MET A 78 -8.26 18.31 2.78
CA MET A 78 -9.37 18.79 1.97
C MET A 78 -10.30 19.66 2.82
N PRO A 79 -11.08 20.59 2.22
CA PRO A 79 -12.02 21.43 2.95
C PRO A 79 -13.22 20.65 3.53
N TRP A 80 -13.31 19.34 3.28
CA TRP A 80 -14.31 18.43 3.86
C TRP A 80 -13.65 17.33 4.69
N HIS A 81 -14.43 16.75 5.60
CA HIS A 81 -13.95 15.67 6.46
C HIS A 81 -13.77 14.38 5.67
N ARG A 82 -12.66 13.69 5.90
CA ARG A 82 -12.32 12.40 5.27
C ARG A 82 -11.87 11.39 6.34
N ALA A 83 -12.36 10.15 6.22
CA ALA A 83 -12.00 9.07 7.14
C ALA A 83 -10.73 8.29 6.73
N GLY A 84 -10.24 8.45 5.50
CA GLY A 84 -9.08 7.70 4.99
C GLY A 84 -8.50 8.32 3.72
N SER A 85 -7.48 7.68 3.14
CA SER A 85 -6.79 8.15 1.92
C SER A 85 -7.52 7.76 0.63
N CYS A 86 -8.24 6.63 0.61
CA CYS A 86 -8.96 6.17 -0.57
C CYS A 86 -10.06 7.16 -0.98
N PHE A 87 -10.21 7.34 -2.29
CA PHE A 87 -11.25 8.16 -2.90
C PHE A 87 -12.63 7.51 -2.69
N THR A 88 -13.59 8.28 -2.21
CA THR A 88 -14.95 7.84 -1.87
C THR A 88 -16.01 8.54 -2.72
N ASP A 89 -17.26 8.06 -2.63
CA ASP A 89 -18.39 8.70 -3.29
C ASP A 89 -18.66 10.10 -2.69
N ASP A 90 -18.41 10.29 -1.38
CA ASP A 90 -18.48 11.60 -0.75
C ASP A 90 -17.46 12.58 -1.32
N ASP A 91 -16.21 12.15 -1.51
CA ASP A 91 -15.18 12.96 -2.16
C ASP A 91 -15.62 13.38 -3.57
N PHE A 92 -16.24 12.47 -4.30
CA PHE A 92 -16.75 12.76 -5.63
C PHE A 92 -17.85 13.82 -5.59
N ALA A 93 -18.82 13.71 -4.68
CA ALA A 93 -19.91 14.68 -4.52
C ALA A 93 -19.39 16.09 -4.19
N PHE A 94 -18.38 16.21 -3.32
CA PHE A 94 -17.73 17.50 -3.03
C PHE A 94 -16.99 18.08 -4.23
N ILE A 95 -16.34 17.25 -5.02
CA ILE A 95 -15.68 17.68 -6.26
C ILE A 95 -16.71 18.13 -7.30
N GLU A 96 -17.82 17.40 -7.48
CA GLU A 96 -18.90 17.82 -8.35
C GLU A 96 -19.46 19.19 -7.95
N LEU A 97 -19.74 19.39 -6.66
CA LEU A 97 -20.19 20.67 -6.11
C LEU A 97 -19.19 21.80 -6.40
N LEU A 98 -17.87 21.52 -6.29
CA LEU A 98 -16.81 22.48 -6.63
C LEU A 98 -16.84 22.85 -8.14
N PHE A 99 -16.99 21.84 -9.00
CA PHE A 99 -17.09 22.03 -10.44
C PHE A 99 -18.33 22.84 -10.84
N GLU A 100 -19.48 22.54 -10.24
CA GLU A 100 -20.72 23.28 -10.48
C GLU A 100 -20.60 24.74 -10.04
N ASN A 101 -20.21 24.98 -8.79
CA ASN A 101 -20.16 26.31 -8.18
C ASN A 101 -19.15 27.24 -8.83
N HIS A 102 -17.98 26.72 -9.24
CA HIS A 102 -16.90 27.57 -9.72
C HIS A 102 -16.70 27.55 -11.22
N TYR A 103 -17.16 26.50 -11.93
CA TYR A 103 -16.90 26.31 -13.36
C TYR A 103 -18.16 26.05 -14.18
N SER A 104 -19.33 25.93 -13.56
CA SER A 104 -20.60 25.61 -14.21
C SER A 104 -20.57 24.31 -15.04
N ILE A 105 -19.75 23.34 -14.58
CA ILE A 105 -19.64 22.02 -15.18
C ILE A 105 -20.35 21.00 -14.29
N THR A 106 -21.37 20.30 -14.86
CA THR A 106 -22.26 19.37 -14.13
C THR A 106 -22.22 17.95 -14.69
N SER A 107 -21.32 17.64 -15.62
CA SER A 107 -21.25 16.32 -16.24
C SER A 107 -20.42 15.34 -15.43
N GLU A 108 -21.06 14.54 -14.58
CA GLU A 108 -20.47 13.46 -13.80
C GLU A 108 -19.52 12.59 -14.63
N LYS A 109 -19.96 12.13 -15.80
CA LYS A 109 -19.17 11.26 -16.67
C LYS A 109 -17.84 11.90 -17.12
N LYS A 110 -17.84 13.22 -17.41
CA LYS A 110 -16.62 13.92 -17.86
C LYS A 110 -15.68 14.19 -16.70
N ILE A 111 -16.23 14.55 -15.53
CA ILE A 111 -15.47 14.74 -14.30
C ILE A 111 -14.80 13.42 -13.89
N LEU A 112 -15.53 12.31 -13.85
CA LEU A 112 -14.96 10.98 -13.55
C LEU A 112 -13.88 10.55 -14.55
N THR A 113 -14.06 10.85 -15.84
CA THR A 113 -13.05 10.56 -16.85
C THR A 113 -11.77 11.37 -16.61
N ALA A 114 -11.90 12.67 -16.32
CA ALA A 114 -10.78 13.53 -16.01
C ALA A 114 -10.06 13.12 -14.72
N LEU A 115 -10.80 12.78 -13.66
CA LEU A 115 -10.23 12.25 -12.41
C LEU A 115 -9.36 11.02 -12.66
N ARG A 116 -9.80 10.09 -13.49
CA ARG A 116 -9.01 8.90 -13.86
C ARG A 116 -7.75 9.25 -14.64
N ILE A 117 -7.81 10.22 -15.54
CA ILE A 117 -6.66 10.69 -16.31
C ILE A 117 -5.64 11.32 -15.37
N VAL A 118 -6.06 12.29 -14.56
CA VAL A 118 -5.19 13.01 -13.62
C VAL A 118 -4.60 12.07 -12.57
N ALA A 119 -5.40 11.17 -12.00
CA ALA A 119 -4.90 10.18 -11.05
C ALA A 119 -3.82 9.27 -11.66
N ASN A 120 -4.01 8.82 -12.91
CA ASN A 120 -3.00 8.00 -13.59
C ASN A 120 -1.71 8.77 -13.90
N SER A 121 -1.80 10.05 -14.30
CA SER A 121 -0.63 10.92 -14.54
C SER A 121 0.15 11.18 -13.25
N ASN A 122 -0.54 11.25 -12.11
CA ASN A 122 0.03 11.47 -10.78
C ASN A 122 0.16 10.17 -9.98
N SER A 123 0.46 9.06 -10.64
CA SER A 123 0.58 7.78 -9.95
C SER A 123 1.85 7.70 -9.09
N TYR A 124 1.76 7.00 -7.96
CA TYR A 124 2.88 6.76 -7.06
C TYR A 124 2.78 5.35 -6.47
N HIS A 125 3.84 4.89 -5.83
CA HIS A 125 3.88 3.58 -5.19
C HIS A 125 4.38 3.73 -3.75
N PRO A 126 3.50 3.66 -2.74
CA PRO A 126 3.85 4.02 -1.37
C PRO A 126 5.01 3.19 -0.80
N VAL A 127 5.02 1.88 -1.04
CA VAL A 127 6.10 1.00 -0.53
C VAL A 127 7.44 1.30 -1.22
N ARG A 128 7.47 1.66 -2.52
CA ARG A 128 8.71 2.06 -3.20
C ARG A 128 9.23 3.39 -2.67
N GLU A 129 8.33 4.36 -2.48
CA GLU A 129 8.70 5.65 -1.88
C GLU A 129 9.28 5.43 -0.48
N TYR A 130 8.61 4.64 0.37
CA TYR A 130 9.12 4.27 1.69
C TYR A 130 10.52 3.67 1.62
N LEU A 131 10.72 2.61 0.84
CA LEU A 131 12.00 1.92 0.73
C LEU A 131 13.13 2.82 0.19
N ASN A 132 12.82 3.71 -0.76
CA ASN A 132 13.80 4.61 -1.37
C ASN A 132 14.22 5.76 -0.46
N HIS A 133 13.41 6.11 0.56
CA HIS A 133 13.73 7.18 1.53
C HIS A 133 14.47 6.67 2.77
N LEU A 134 14.74 5.36 2.87
CA LEU A 134 15.48 4.80 3.99
C LEU A 134 16.99 4.96 3.82
N ASP A 135 17.63 5.49 4.85
CA ASP A 135 19.07 5.60 4.96
C ASP A 135 19.60 4.64 6.03
N TRP A 136 20.56 3.78 5.64
CA TRP A 136 21.15 2.81 6.55
C TRP A 136 22.27 3.43 7.39
N ASP A 137 22.17 3.30 8.69
CA ASP A 137 23.16 3.77 9.66
C ASP A 137 24.43 2.88 9.72
N ARG A 138 24.51 1.86 8.86
CA ARG A 138 25.60 0.87 8.75
C ARG A 138 25.72 -0.10 9.94
N THR A 139 24.73 -0.13 10.82
CA THR A 139 24.66 -1.12 11.90
C THR A 139 23.87 -2.35 11.40
N PRO A 140 24.50 -3.54 11.30
CA PRO A 140 23.80 -4.78 10.93
C PRO A 140 22.72 -5.12 11.93
N ARG A 141 21.49 -5.33 11.44
CA ARG A 141 20.32 -5.69 12.27
C ARG A 141 19.63 -6.96 11.81
N VAL A 142 19.67 -7.27 10.53
CA VAL A 142 18.99 -8.44 9.97
C VAL A 142 19.45 -9.73 10.65
N ARG A 143 20.76 -9.86 10.91
CA ARG A 143 21.37 -11.01 11.61
C ARG A 143 20.81 -11.23 13.01
N PHE A 144 20.49 -10.15 13.72
CA PHE A 144 20.15 -10.19 15.14
C PHE A 144 18.64 -10.07 15.41
N ALA A 145 17.86 -9.62 14.44
CA ALA A 145 16.45 -9.26 14.62
C ALA A 145 15.59 -10.37 15.19
N LEU A 146 15.77 -11.59 14.68
CA LEU A 146 15.00 -12.76 15.15
C LEU A 146 15.34 -13.17 16.59
N HIS A 147 16.60 -13.01 17.00
CA HIS A 147 17.00 -13.19 18.39
C HIS A 147 16.49 -12.06 19.27
N HIS A 148 16.74 -10.85 18.84
CA HIS A 148 16.41 -9.62 19.58
C HIS A 148 14.94 -9.60 20.03
N PHE A 149 14.02 -9.87 19.11
CA PHE A 149 12.58 -9.77 19.37
C PHE A 149 11.91 -11.12 19.70
N LEU A 150 12.46 -12.25 19.25
CA LEU A 150 11.78 -13.54 19.30
C LEU A 150 12.62 -14.65 19.95
N GLY A 151 13.88 -14.37 20.34
CA GLY A 151 14.77 -15.31 20.98
C GLY A 151 15.19 -16.48 20.09
N ALA A 152 15.12 -16.34 18.75
CA ALA A 152 15.65 -17.35 17.83
C ALA A 152 17.17 -17.46 17.95
N GLU A 153 17.72 -18.61 17.61
CA GLU A 153 19.18 -18.81 17.59
C GLU A 153 19.87 -17.87 16.60
N ILE A 154 20.96 -17.23 17.03
CA ILE A 154 21.82 -16.44 16.13
C ILE A 154 22.69 -17.41 15.36
N CYS A 155 22.32 -17.70 14.12
CA CYS A 155 23.07 -18.56 13.23
C CYS A 155 22.92 -18.09 11.78
N ASP A 156 23.86 -18.51 10.92
CA ASP A 156 23.89 -18.11 9.51
C ASP A 156 22.61 -18.53 8.76
N LEU A 157 22.05 -19.70 9.12
CA LEU A 157 20.82 -20.18 8.50
C LEU A 157 19.64 -19.21 8.75
N ASN A 158 19.40 -18.83 10.00
CA ASN A 158 18.29 -17.94 10.36
C ASN A 158 18.46 -16.55 9.74
N GLU A 159 19.70 -16.05 9.68
CA GLU A 159 20.02 -14.81 8.98
C GLU A 159 19.68 -14.92 7.49
N GLU A 160 20.17 -15.95 6.81
CA GLU A 160 19.93 -16.14 5.38
C GLU A 160 18.46 -16.35 5.03
N LEU A 161 17.68 -17.07 5.87
CA LEU A 161 16.25 -17.25 5.67
C LEU A 161 15.49 -15.93 5.78
N LEU A 162 15.80 -15.10 6.79
CA LEU A 162 15.20 -13.78 6.94
C LEU A 162 15.62 -12.84 5.80
N ARG A 163 16.91 -12.82 5.45
CA ARG A 163 17.43 -12.04 4.34
C ARG A 163 16.78 -12.40 3.02
N LEU A 164 16.65 -13.69 2.72
CA LEU A 164 15.98 -14.19 1.52
C LEU A 164 14.52 -13.74 1.45
N PHE A 165 13.79 -13.84 2.56
CA PHE A 165 12.41 -13.39 2.65
C PHE A 165 12.30 -11.88 2.38
N MET A 166 13.15 -11.07 3.00
CA MET A 166 13.16 -9.61 2.82
C MET A 166 13.55 -9.22 1.39
N LEU A 167 14.56 -9.87 0.79
CA LEU A 167 14.94 -9.64 -0.61
C LEU A 167 13.80 -10.00 -1.57
N GLY A 168 13.07 -11.10 -1.30
CA GLY A 168 11.89 -11.48 -2.06
C GLY A 168 10.78 -10.43 -1.96
N ALA A 169 10.56 -9.90 -0.76
CA ALA A 169 9.58 -8.84 -0.51
C ALA A 169 9.92 -7.56 -1.30
N VAL A 170 11.18 -7.10 -1.25
CA VAL A 170 11.64 -5.93 -2.02
C VAL A 170 11.53 -6.21 -3.53
N THR A 171 11.98 -7.38 -3.98
CA THR A 171 11.95 -7.71 -5.41
C THR A 171 10.52 -7.69 -5.96
N ARG A 172 9.54 -8.21 -5.22
CA ARG A 172 8.12 -8.16 -5.64
C ARG A 172 7.56 -6.74 -5.72
N ILE A 173 8.06 -5.81 -4.93
CA ILE A 173 7.68 -4.40 -5.02
C ILE A 173 8.26 -3.73 -6.28
N PHE A 174 9.54 -3.97 -6.59
CA PHE A 174 10.19 -3.35 -7.75
C PHE A 174 9.97 -4.11 -9.06
N GLN A 175 9.73 -5.43 -8.99
CA GLN A 175 9.45 -6.30 -10.12
C GLN A 175 8.17 -7.12 -9.84
N PRO A 176 6.98 -6.49 -9.89
CA PRO A 176 5.72 -7.17 -9.63
C PRO A 176 5.56 -8.43 -10.48
N GLY A 177 5.12 -9.52 -9.86
CA GLY A 177 4.95 -10.81 -10.52
C GLY A 177 6.23 -11.62 -10.67
N CYS A 178 7.38 -11.18 -10.15
CA CYS A 178 8.56 -12.04 -10.11
C CYS A 178 8.27 -13.33 -9.33
N LYS A 179 8.97 -14.40 -9.70
CA LYS A 179 8.80 -15.68 -9.00
C LYS A 179 9.43 -15.61 -7.61
N PHE A 180 8.59 -15.70 -6.60
CA PHE A 180 8.97 -15.86 -5.20
C PHE A 180 7.89 -16.67 -4.50
N ASP A 181 8.12 -17.97 -4.33
CA ASP A 181 7.16 -18.95 -3.77
C ASP A 181 7.54 -19.46 -2.38
N MET A 182 8.39 -18.70 -1.68
CA MET A 182 8.84 -19.01 -0.33
C MET A 182 8.02 -18.26 0.71
N MET A 183 7.82 -18.91 1.88
CA MET A 183 7.10 -18.40 3.02
C MET A 183 7.94 -18.53 4.27
N LEU A 184 8.23 -17.42 4.96
CA LEU A 184 8.92 -17.45 6.25
C LEU A 184 7.95 -17.89 7.34
N CYS A 185 8.30 -18.92 8.08
CA CYS A 185 7.45 -19.56 9.08
C CYS A 185 8.07 -19.46 10.47
N LEU A 186 7.45 -18.69 11.37
CA LEU A 186 7.89 -18.60 12.76
C LEU A 186 7.14 -19.61 13.63
N THR A 187 7.89 -20.50 14.29
CA THR A 187 7.33 -21.58 15.11
C THR A 187 7.76 -21.47 16.56
N GLY A 188 6.80 -21.54 17.49
CA GLY A 188 7.06 -21.43 18.93
C GLY A 188 5.82 -21.06 19.72
N GLY A 189 5.96 -20.88 21.03
CA GLY A 189 4.85 -20.66 21.95
C GLY A 189 3.89 -19.53 21.58
N GLN A 190 2.69 -19.60 22.11
CA GLN A 190 1.68 -18.55 21.96
C GLN A 190 2.13 -17.28 22.70
N GLY A 191 1.73 -16.11 22.20
CA GLY A 191 2.09 -14.81 22.82
C GLY A 191 3.52 -14.35 22.58
N ALA A 192 4.31 -15.07 21.78
CA ALA A 192 5.72 -14.78 21.52
C ALA A 192 5.99 -13.61 20.57
N GLY A 193 4.97 -12.84 20.16
CA GLY A 193 5.15 -11.69 19.27
C GLY A 193 5.33 -12.02 17.78
N LYS A 194 5.05 -13.24 17.33
CA LYS A 194 5.24 -13.69 15.93
C LYS A 194 4.51 -12.80 14.92
N SER A 195 3.21 -12.62 15.11
CA SER A 195 2.38 -11.76 14.21
C SER A 195 2.78 -10.30 14.30
N SER A 196 3.14 -9.82 15.50
CA SER A 196 3.65 -8.46 15.69
C SER A 196 4.97 -8.23 14.95
N PHE A 197 5.85 -9.25 14.88
CA PHE A 197 7.09 -9.18 14.10
C PHE A 197 6.79 -8.95 12.60
N PHE A 198 5.89 -9.73 12.02
CA PHE A 198 5.51 -9.54 10.61
C PHE A 198 4.77 -8.22 10.36
N ARG A 199 3.92 -7.80 11.30
CA ARG A 199 3.23 -6.52 11.23
C ARG A 199 4.21 -5.34 11.23
N PHE A 200 5.22 -5.35 12.10
CA PHE A 200 6.25 -4.29 12.11
C PHE A 200 7.19 -4.40 10.91
N LEU A 201 7.49 -5.60 10.46
CA LEU A 201 8.27 -5.82 9.23
C LEU A 201 7.55 -5.26 8.01
N ALA A 202 6.23 -5.21 7.96
CA ALA A 202 5.50 -4.57 6.87
C ALA A 202 5.71 -3.03 6.78
N GLY A 203 6.30 -2.40 7.81
CA GLY A 203 6.60 -0.97 7.85
C GLY A 203 5.41 -0.07 8.18
N ASN A 204 4.25 -0.34 7.59
CA ASN A 204 2.97 0.30 7.88
C ASN A 204 1.92 -0.77 8.19
N ASP A 205 1.06 -0.52 9.18
CA ASP A 205 0.01 -1.46 9.58
C ASP A 205 -0.98 -1.75 8.42
N GLU A 206 -1.25 -0.78 7.56
CA GLU A 206 -2.09 -0.94 6.37
C GLU A 206 -1.47 -1.89 5.31
N TRP A 207 -0.15 -2.13 5.35
CA TRP A 207 0.54 -3.04 4.43
C TRP A 207 0.66 -4.46 4.97
N PHE A 208 0.12 -4.71 6.16
CA PHE A 208 0.06 -6.02 6.80
C PHE A 208 -1.37 -6.56 6.79
N SER A 209 -1.51 -7.87 6.59
CA SER A 209 -2.78 -8.58 6.77
C SER A 209 -2.57 -9.93 7.42
N ASP A 210 -3.43 -10.28 8.37
CA ASP A 210 -3.55 -11.59 9.01
C ASP A 210 -4.92 -12.26 8.75
N ASP A 211 -5.71 -11.70 7.84
CA ASP A 211 -7.08 -12.16 7.53
C ASP A 211 -7.14 -13.18 6.38
N LEU A 212 -6.04 -13.79 5.99
CA LEU A 212 -6.03 -14.81 4.94
C LEU A 212 -6.28 -16.21 5.52
N ARG A 213 -7.58 -16.55 5.70
CA ARG A 213 -8.00 -17.83 6.31
C ARG A 213 -8.40 -18.92 5.31
N LYS A 214 -8.74 -18.56 4.08
CA LYS A 214 -9.16 -19.48 3.00
C LYS A 214 -8.55 -19.05 1.67
N LEU A 215 -8.09 -20.02 0.88
CA LEU A 215 -7.42 -19.78 -0.40
C LEU A 215 -8.33 -19.95 -1.63
N ASP A 216 -9.47 -20.60 -1.46
CA ASP A 216 -10.47 -20.91 -2.50
C ASP A 216 -11.62 -19.89 -2.58
N ASP A 217 -11.61 -18.85 -1.73
CA ASP A 217 -12.60 -17.78 -1.72
C ASP A 217 -12.39 -16.85 -2.92
N GLU A 218 -13.47 -16.52 -3.66
CA GLU A 218 -13.45 -15.52 -4.74
C GLU A 218 -12.97 -14.14 -4.25
N ASN A 219 -13.08 -13.85 -2.96
CA ASN A 219 -12.62 -12.62 -2.34
C ASN A 219 -11.13 -12.65 -1.89
N VAL A 220 -10.43 -13.78 -2.06
CA VAL A 220 -9.01 -13.89 -1.66
C VAL A 220 -8.16 -12.77 -2.26
N TYR A 221 -8.44 -12.40 -3.50
CA TYR A 221 -7.71 -11.35 -4.22
C TYR A 221 -7.90 -9.95 -3.62
N ARG A 222 -9.08 -9.68 -3.03
CA ARG A 222 -9.34 -8.42 -2.33
C ARG A 222 -8.58 -8.34 -1.02
N ARG A 223 -8.39 -9.48 -0.34
CA ARG A 223 -7.67 -9.58 0.94
C ARG A 223 -6.16 -9.47 0.77
N ILE A 224 -5.62 -9.76 -0.40
CA ILE A 224 -4.18 -9.62 -0.67
C ILE A 224 -3.81 -8.27 -1.31
N MET A 225 -4.79 -7.57 -1.88
CA MET A 225 -4.55 -6.29 -2.55
C MET A 225 -4.21 -5.20 -1.53
N GLY A 226 -3.13 -4.46 -1.78
CA GLY A 226 -2.68 -3.39 -0.89
C GLY A 226 -1.93 -3.88 0.35
N HIS A 227 -1.62 -5.18 0.45
CA HIS A 227 -0.81 -5.72 1.53
C HIS A 227 0.54 -6.21 1.00
N TRP A 228 1.60 -5.89 1.72
CA TRP A 228 2.97 -6.27 1.38
C TRP A 228 3.37 -7.58 2.03
N ILE A 229 3.08 -7.72 3.33
CA ILE A 229 3.31 -8.95 4.08
C ILE A 229 1.96 -9.49 4.56
N ILE A 230 1.68 -10.74 4.19
CA ILE A 230 0.42 -11.40 4.51
C ILE A 230 0.70 -12.62 5.37
N GLU A 231 0.15 -12.64 6.58
CA GLU A 231 0.27 -13.75 7.51
C GLU A 231 -0.82 -14.80 7.27
N MET A 232 -0.40 -16.05 7.21
CA MET A 232 -1.23 -17.25 7.12
C MET A 232 -1.13 -18.03 8.45
N SER A 233 -1.77 -17.53 9.52
CA SER A 233 -1.56 -18.01 10.88
C SER A 233 -2.16 -19.40 11.13
N GLU A 234 -3.40 -19.63 10.84
CA GLU A 234 -4.09 -20.89 11.20
C GLU A 234 -4.01 -21.97 10.10
N MET A 235 -3.70 -21.58 8.87
CA MET A 235 -3.62 -22.51 7.75
C MET A 235 -2.44 -23.48 7.86
N MET A 236 -1.41 -23.10 8.60
CA MET A 236 -0.22 -23.92 8.85
C MET A 236 -0.47 -25.01 9.90
N ALA A 237 -1.58 -24.94 10.65
CA ALA A 237 -1.89 -25.90 11.71
C ALA A 237 -2.62 -27.16 11.20
N THR A 238 -2.89 -27.27 9.90
CA THR A 238 -3.65 -28.39 9.33
C THR A 238 -2.71 -29.53 8.90
N ASP A 239 -2.83 -30.66 9.55
CA ASP A 239 -2.14 -31.92 9.20
C ASP A 239 -2.66 -32.56 7.88
N ASN A 240 -3.45 -31.83 7.09
CA ASN A 240 -4.06 -32.32 5.87
C ASN A 240 -3.17 -32.01 4.65
N ALA A 241 -2.64 -33.07 4.01
CA ALA A 241 -1.80 -32.96 2.82
C ALA A 241 -2.44 -32.15 1.68
N LYS A 242 -3.77 -32.20 1.52
CA LYS A 242 -4.50 -31.42 0.52
C LYS A 242 -4.34 -29.91 0.74
N ASN A 243 -4.46 -29.45 1.97
CA ASN A 243 -4.32 -28.03 2.32
C ASN A 243 -2.89 -27.52 2.04
N VAL A 244 -1.89 -28.36 2.29
CA VAL A 244 -0.48 -28.01 2.01
C VAL A 244 -0.23 -27.84 0.51
N GLU A 245 -0.79 -28.73 -0.33
CA GLU A 245 -0.67 -28.57 -1.79
C GLU A 245 -1.43 -27.33 -2.31
N GLU A 246 -2.56 -26.98 -1.73
CA GLU A 246 -3.27 -25.74 -2.03
C GLU A 246 -2.43 -24.51 -1.68
N ILE A 247 -1.79 -24.50 -0.50
CA ILE A 247 -0.88 -23.44 -0.10
C ILE A 247 0.30 -23.35 -1.07
N LYS A 248 0.96 -24.47 -1.41
CA LYS A 248 2.07 -24.50 -2.37
C LYS A 248 1.67 -23.95 -3.73
N SER A 249 0.49 -24.36 -4.24
CA SER A 249 -0.07 -23.86 -5.49
C SER A 249 -0.33 -22.36 -5.40
N PHE A 250 -0.92 -21.89 -4.31
CA PHE A 250 -1.22 -20.47 -4.09
C PHE A 250 0.06 -19.62 -4.01
N LEU A 251 1.08 -20.05 -3.27
CA LEU A 251 2.37 -19.35 -3.16
C LEU A 251 3.07 -19.22 -4.52
N SER A 252 2.92 -20.21 -5.40
CA SER A 252 3.59 -20.23 -6.70
C SER A 252 3.00 -19.30 -7.75
N ARG A 253 1.82 -18.70 -7.50
CA ARG A 253 1.20 -17.77 -8.43
C ARG A 253 2.00 -16.47 -8.52
N GLN A 254 2.20 -16.00 -9.74
CA GLN A 254 2.91 -14.75 -10.04
C GLN A 254 1.97 -13.58 -10.28
N LYS A 255 0.74 -13.87 -10.70
CA LYS A 255 -0.33 -12.91 -10.95
C LYS A 255 -1.67 -13.46 -10.54
N ASP A 256 -2.59 -12.59 -10.26
CA ASP A 256 -3.98 -12.89 -10.01
C ASP A 256 -4.84 -12.11 -10.99
N THR A 257 -5.87 -12.77 -11.57
CA THR A 257 -6.75 -12.14 -12.57
C THR A 257 -8.11 -11.93 -11.93
N TYR A 258 -8.48 -10.67 -11.73
CA TYR A 258 -9.78 -10.33 -11.16
C TYR A 258 -10.26 -8.95 -11.62
N LYS A 259 -11.57 -8.72 -11.44
CA LYS A 259 -12.20 -7.44 -11.71
C LYS A 259 -12.23 -6.61 -10.44
N VAL A 260 -11.61 -5.43 -10.47
CA VAL A 260 -11.74 -4.48 -9.35
C VAL A 260 -13.17 -3.94 -9.28
N PRO A 261 -13.66 -3.58 -8.08
CA PRO A 261 -14.91 -2.85 -7.95
C PRO A 261 -14.92 -1.64 -8.90
N TYR A 262 -16.05 -1.45 -9.59
CA TYR A 262 -16.25 -0.40 -10.60
C TYR A 262 -15.37 -0.49 -11.87
N GLY A 263 -14.48 -1.46 -11.99
CA GLY A 263 -13.75 -1.75 -13.23
C GLY A 263 -14.68 -2.37 -14.28
N LYS A 264 -14.61 -1.93 -15.54
CA LYS A 264 -15.39 -2.55 -16.63
C LYS A 264 -14.81 -3.89 -17.07
N PHE A 265 -13.49 -4.07 -16.96
CA PHE A 265 -12.77 -5.24 -17.48
C PHE A 265 -11.96 -5.92 -16.38
N PRO A 266 -11.84 -7.27 -16.40
CA PRO A 266 -10.87 -7.98 -15.59
C PRO A 266 -9.45 -7.58 -16.06
N ALA A 267 -8.50 -7.56 -15.14
CA ALA A 267 -7.10 -7.28 -15.44
C ALA A 267 -6.19 -8.23 -14.67
N ASP A 268 -5.09 -8.60 -15.29
CA ASP A 268 -3.99 -9.30 -14.64
C ASP A 268 -3.32 -8.35 -13.65
N ARG A 269 -3.16 -8.82 -12.42
CA ARG A 269 -2.51 -8.11 -11.32
C ARG A 269 -1.27 -8.88 -10.88
N PRO A 270 -0.08 -8.47 -11.33
CA PRO A 270 1.17 -9.07 -10.86
C PRO A 270 1.29 -8.93 -9.34
N ARG A 271 1.62 -10.03 -8.65
CA ARG A 271 1.74 -10.04 -7.19
C ARG A 271 2.88 -9.15 -6.71
N GLN A 272 2.57 -8.36 -5.69
CA GLN A 272 3.51 -7.47 -5.00
C GLN A 272 3.71 -7.87 -3.53
N CYS A 273 2.95 -8.85 -3.05
CA CYS A 273 3.00 -9.35 -1.67
C CYS A 273 3.91 -10.56 -1.53
N VAL A 274 4.35 -10.79 -0.29
CA VAL A 274 4.97 -12.03 0.17
C VAL A 274 4.15 -12.63 1.31
N PHE A 275 4.31 -13.93 1.55
CA PHE A 275 3.53 -14.66 2.54
C PHE A 275 4.41 -15.08 3.71
N ALA A 276 3.90 -14.90 4.91
CA ALA A 276 4.51 -15.30 6.16
C ALA A 276 3.59 -16.32 6.87
N GLY A 277 4.15 -17.17 7.69
CA GLY A 277 3.39 -18.16 8.45
C GLY A 277 3.75 -18.13 9.92
N THR A 278 2.77 -18.38 10.78
CA THR A 278 3.01 -18.58 12.21
C THR A 278 2.37 -19.89 12.67
N SER A 279 3.08 -20.60 13.54
CA SER A 279 2.56 -21.84 14.15
C SER A 279 3.00 -21.94 15.61
N ASN A 280 2.11 -22.52 16.43
CA ASN A 280 2.44 -22.89 17.80
C ASN A 280 2.99 -24.33 17.88
N LYS A 281 2.84 -25.12 16.80
CA LYS A 281 3.38 -26.48 16.70
C LYS A 281 4.74 -26.44 16.02
N LEU A 282 5.70 -27.17 16.54
CA LEU A 282 7.04 -27.30 15.96
C LEU A 282 7.04 -28.17 14.69
N ASP A 283 6.20 -29.20 14.66
CA ASP A 283 6.05 -30.13 13.54
C ASP A 283 4.81 -29.78 12.69
N PHE A 284 4.79 -28.55 12.17
CA PHE A 284 3.68 -28.08 11.35
C PHE A 284 3.80 -28.47 9.86
N LEU A 285 4.99 -28.92 9.43
CA LEU A 285 5.21 -29.38 8.06
C LEU A 285 4.87 -30.87 7.96
N PRO A 286 4.12 -31.26 6.90
CA PRO A 286 3.88 -32.68 6.66
C PRO A 286 5.19 -33.44 6.43
N HIS A 287 5.23 -34.70 6.81
CA HIS A 287 6.41 -35.58 6.63
C HIS A 287 6.75 -35.85 5.16
N ASP A 288 5.86 -35.49 4.22
CA ASP A 288 6.16 -35.56 2.79
C ASP A 288 7.24 -34.55 2.41
N ARG A 289 8.38 -35.07 1.96
CA ARG A 289 9.55 -34.25 1.57
C ARG A 289 9.38 -33.50 0.27
N SER A 290 8.32 -33.76 -0.52
CA SER A 290 8.10 -33.11 -1.81
C SER A 290 7.55 -31.69 -1.59
N GLY A 291 8.33 -30.68 -1.98
CA GLY A 291 7.88 -29.29 -2.03
C GLY A 291 7.97 -28.50 -0.71
N ASN A 292 8.47 -29.06 0.39
CA ASN A 292 8.67 -28.35 1.65
C ASN A 292 9.71 -27.22 1.55
N ARG A 293 10.50 -27.18 0.48
CA ARG A 293 11.46 -26.09 0.18
C ARG A 293 10.85 -24.67 0.13
N ARG A 294 9.51 -24.58 0.03
CA ARG A 294 8.82 -23.28 0.04
C ARG A 294 8.63 -22.71 1.43
N PHE A 295 8.69 -23.57 2.44
CA PHE A 295 8.52 -23.16 3.83
C PHE A 295 9.89 -22.98 4.46
N LEU A 296 10.12 -21.80 5.03
CA LEU A 296 11.37 -21.41 5.69
C LEU A 296 11.14 -21.37 7.20
N PRO A 297 11.22 -22.53 7.90
CA PRO A 297 10.89 -22.60 9.32
C PRO A 297 12.02 -22.03 10.18
N ILE A 298 11.64 -21.14 11.12
CA ILE A 298 12.52 -20.62 12.16
C ILE A 298 11.87 -20.88 13.50
N ARG A 299 12.59 -21.58 14.37
CA ARG A 299 12.17 -21.81 15.74
C ARG A 299 12.50 -20.60 16.60
N ILE A 300 11.52 -20.18 17.38
CA ILE A 300 11.65 -19.06 18.32
C ILE A 300 11.50 -19.54 19.78
N ASP A 301 12.14 -18.83 20.69
CA ASP A 301 12.08 -19.05 22.13
C ASP A 301 11.92 -17.70 22.85
N PRO A 302 10.69 -17.28 23.17
CA PRO A 302 10.45 -15.96 23.75
C PRO A 302 11.17 -15.75 25.09
N GLY A 303 11.57 -16.83 25.77
CA GLY A 303 12.35 -16.73 27.00
C GLY A 303 13.80 -16.27 26.78
N LYS A 304 14.27 -16.27 25.54
CA LYS A 304 15.61 -15.79 25.12
C LYS A 304 15.58 -14.47 24.38
N ALA A 305 14.40 -13.89 24.13
CA ALA A 305 14.29 -12.60 23.49
C ALA A 305 14.89 -11.50 24.39
N GLU A 306 15.66 -10.60 23.79
CA GLU A 306 16.27 -9.47 24.51
C GLU A 306 15.23 -8.41 24.88
N VAL A 307 14.28 -8.16 23.97
CA VAL A 307 13.25 -7.14 24.13
C VAL A 307 11.91 -7.68 23.62
N HIS A 308 10.83 -7.42 24.37
CA HIS A 308 9.50 -7.69 23.86
C HIS A 308 9.13 -6.64 22.82
N ILE A 309 8.73 -7.09 21.62
CA ILE A 309 8.51 -6.23 20.44
C ILE A 309 7.50 -5.09 20.67
N LEU A 310 6.56 -5.24 21.59
CA LEU A 310 5.56 -4.23 21.94
C LEU A 310 5.95 -3.35 23.14
N ALA A 311 7.13 -3.58 23.76
CA ALA A 311 7.57 -2.80 24.92
C ALA A 311 7.80 -1.33 24.56
N ASP A 312 8.42 -1.08 23.40
CA ASP A 312 8.54 0.23 22.78
C ASP A 312 8.31 0.11 21.28
N GLN A 313 7.10 0.43 20.85
CA GLN A 313 6.72 0.30 19.45
C GLN A 313 7.46 1.27 18.53
N GLN A 314 7.83 2.45 19.03
CA GLN A 314 8.57 3.43 18.21
C GLN A 314 10.00 2.95 17.97
N ALA A 315 10.69 2.49 19.00
CA ALA A 315 12.02 1.92 18.88
C ALA A 315 12.02 0.66 17.99
N SER A 316 11.03 -0.22 18.18
CA SER A 316 10.87 -1.40 17.34
C SER A 316 10.68 -1.04 15.87
N ARG A 317 9.80 -0.09 15.52
CA ARG A 317 9.61 0.37 14.15
C ARG A 317 10.88 0.99 13.56
N ALA A 318 11.61 1.78 14.35
CA ALA A 318 12.91 2.33 13.92
C ALA A 318 13.93 1.21 13.61
N TYR A 319 13.94 0.13 14.41
CA TYR A 319 14.79 -1.03 14.16
C TYR A 319 14.43 -1.71 12.83
N PHE A 320 13.14 -1.95 12.55
CA PHE A 320 12.69 -2.55 11.28
C PHE A 320 12.97 -1.65 10.09
N ASN A 321 12.85 -0.32 10.22
CA ASN A 321 13.23 0.61 9.16
C ASN A 321 14.71 0.45 8.80
N GLN A 322 15.58 0.28 9.79
CA GLN A 322 17.00 0.06 9.56
C GLN A 322 17.32 -1.32 8.97
N MET A 323 16.52 -2.36 9.28
CA MET A 323 16.63 -3.64 8.59
C MET A 323 16.32 -3.52 7.10
N TRP A 324 15.27 -2.78 6.73
CA TRP A 324 14.95 -2.51 5.33
C TRP A 324 16.03 -1.65 4.66
N ALA A 325 16.57 -0.65 5.34
CA ALA A 325 17.67 0.15 4.84
C ALA A 325 18.91 -0.72 4.55
N GLU A 326 19.24 -1.66 5.45
CA GLU A 326 20.32 -2.65 5.28
C GLU A 326 20.08 -3.53 4.04
N ILE A 327 18.88 -4.06 3.85
CA ILE A 327 18.52 -4.86 2.67
C ILE A 327 18.58 -4.02 1.40
N MET A 328 18.15 -2.77 1.43
CA MET A 328 18.17 -1.90 0.25
C MET A 328 19.60 -1.62 -0.26
N VAL A 329 20.62 -1.70 0.56
CA VAL A 329 22.03 -1.60 0.09
C VAL A 329 22.42 -2.79 -0.78
N ILE A 330 21.92 -3.98 -0.48
CA ILE A 330 22.22 -5.24 -1.19
C ILE A 330 21.43 -5.34 -2.51
N VAL A 331 20.24 -4.72 -2.58
CA VAL A 331 19.42 -4.77 -3.79
C VAL A 331 20.08 -4.04 -4.95
N PRO A 332 20.35 -4.72 -6.09
CA PRO A 332 21.02 -4.10 -7.23
C PRO A 332 20.29 -2.85 -7.73
N ALA A 333 21.05 -1.80 -8.06
CA ALA A 333 20.48 -0.55 -8.59
C ALA A 333 19.58 -0.80 -9.80
N ASN A 334 19.93 -1.72 -10.69
CA ASN A 334 19.11 -2.09 -11.86
C ASN A 334 17.68 -2.57 -11.47
N THR A 335 17.53 -3.20 -10.32
CA THR A 335 16.20 -3.62 -9.81
C THR A 335 15.35 -2.42 -9.43
N ARG A 336 15.95 -1.36 -8.90
CA ARG A 336 15.28 -0.13 -8.47
C ARG A 336 14.89 0.78 -9.65
N TYR A 337 15.76 0.92 -10.65
CA TYR A 337 15.58 1.87 -11.77
C TYR A 337 14.70 1.34 -12.91
N ASN A 338 14.61 0.05 -13.16
CA ASN A 338 13.75 -0.51 -14.22
C ASN A 338 12.26 -0.29 -13.97
N SER A 339 11.85 0.00 -12.74
CA SER A 339 10.47 0.34 -12.40
C SER A 339 10.07 1.76 -12.81
N LEU A 340 11.03 2.69 -12.92
CA LEU A 340 10.80 4.08 -13.33
C LEU A 340 10.70 4.26 -14.85
N ARG A 341 11.27 3.32 -15.64
CA ARG A 341 11.30 3.39 -17.11
C ARG A 341 10.10 2.74 -17.81
N LYS A 342 9.18 2.11 -17.08
CA LYS A 342 7.98 1.45 -17.67
C LYS A 342 6.75 2.35 -17.76
N HIS A 343 6.90 3.65 -17.57
CA HIS A 343 5.91 4.61 -18.07
C HIS A 343 6.51 5.24 -19.32
N PRO A 344 6.15 4.76 -20.53
CA PRO A 344 6.43 5.52 -21.73
C PRO A 344 5.57 6.77 -21.66
N SER A 345 6.22 7.92 -21.60
CA SER A 345 5.67 9.17 -22.12
C SER A 345 5.42 8.94 -23.61
N ASN A 346 4.20 8.61 -23.96
CA ASN A 346 3.58 8.79 -25.28
C ASN A 346 2.09 9.06 -25.07
#